data_228acf16bc2a9a967c1cf42b4d8a8a74
#
_entry.id   228acf16bc2a9a967c1cf42b4d8a8a74
#
_cell.length_a   1.000
_cell.length_b   1.000
_cell.length_c   1.000
_cell.angle_alpha   90.00
_cell.angle_beta   90.00
_cell.angle_gamma   90.00
#
_symmetry.space_group_name_H-M   'P 1'
#
loop_
_entity.id
_entity.type
_entity.pdbx_description
1 polymer ?
#
loop_
_entity_poly.entity_id
_entity_poly.type
_entity_poly.pdbx_seq_one_letter_code
_entity_poly.pdbx_strand_id
1 'polypeptide(L)'
;MEFDLPESVLEELQKVWKQEWKKLTLADDFIFSRIMQNTEVCKEVLELLLKIKISHIKFPVAQKVIQTLKASKGVRIDVYVQEADGQRVFDIEIQSVITKEEALRARYYQGMLDLDNLLKGSDYVELPQTYIIFLCMNDPFDLNLPIYEPHSYIDPNNQHPYDDKTKKIFYNVSRYQDVEEPRIKDFLQYLKNKTPTNDFTRRLDHMVEELKTIEVGFTDYIAARQKEFDWLRQGKEQGFEAGLQTGLQQGIEQGLEQGAHQKALETAKNLLSMGLSPEQVAQGTTLPLETVCELAQEL
;
A
#
# COMPACT_ATOMS: atom_id res chain seq x y z
N MET A 1 6.19 -7.11 -25.59
CA MET A 1 7.66 -7.23 -25.82
C MET A 1 8.27 -7.51 -24.46
N GLU A 2 8.73 -8.73 -24.22
CA GLU A 2 9.55 -9.03 -23.04
C GLU A 2 10.89 -8.32 -23.25
N PHE A 3 11.10 -7.24 -22.54
CA PHE A 3 12.42 -6.62 -22.46
C PHE A 3 13.18 -7.35 -21.34
N ASP A 4 13.84 -8.42 -21.70
CA ASP A 4 14.83 -9.04 -20.82
C ASP A 4 15.97 -8.05 -20.59
N LEU A 5 16.31 -7.83 -19.31
CA LEU A 5 17.50 -7.07 -18.98
C LEU A 5 18.73 -7.76 -19.58
N PRO A 6 19.73 -7.01 -20.08
CA PRO A 6 20.99 -7.58 -20.51
C PRO A 6 21.57 -8.47 -19.41
N GLU A 7 22.09 -9.64 -19.76
CA GLU A 7 22.64 -10.63 -18.82
C GLU A 7 23.71 -10.02 -17.89
N SER A 8 24.51 -9.10 -18.42
CA SER A 8 25.52 -8.36 -17.63
C SER A 8 24.91 -7.49 -16.51
N VAL A 9 23.73 -6.92 -16.72
CA VAL A 9 23.02 -6.11 -15.70
C VAL A 9 22.43 -7.02 -14.63
N LEU A 10 21.87 -8.17 -15.03
CA LEU A 10 21.36 -9.17 -14.08
C LEU A 10 22.47 -9.73 -13.20
N GLU A 11 23.66 -10.02 -13.75
CA GLU A 11 24.81 -10.47 -12.96
C GLU A 11 25.27 -9.43 -11.92
N GLU A 12 25.30 -8.15 -12.29
CA GLU A 12 25.64 -7.08 -11.35
C GLU A 12 24.59 -6.93 -10.24
N LEU A 13 23.30 -6.97 -10.57
CA LEU A 13 22.22 -6.94 -9.61
C LEU A 13 22.30 -8.14 -8.64
N GLN A 14 22.58 -9.33 -9.15
CA GLN A 14 22.74 -10.52 -8.30
C GLN A 14 23.91 -10.40 -7.32
N LYS A 15 25.01 -9.77 -7.72
CA LYS A 15 26.15 -9.49 -6.80
C LYS A 15 25.71 -8.54 -5.68
N VAL A 16 24.96 -7.48 -6.00
CA VAL A 16 24.42 -6.55 -5.00
C VAL A 16 23.48 -7.29 -4.05
N TRP A 17 22.51 -8.04 -4.59
CA TRP A 17 21.55 -8.81 -3.80
C TRP A 17 22.20 -9.85 -2.90
N LYS A 18 23.30 -10.45 -3.32
CA LYS A 18 24.09 -11.38 -2.48
C LYS A 18 24.72 -10.68 -1.27
N GLN A 19 25.12 -9.42 -1.43
CA GLN A 19 25.63 -8.63 -0.31
C GLN A 19 24.52 -8.18 0.63
N GLU A 20 23.36 -7.80 0.08
CA GLU A 20 22.16 -7.45 0.84
C GLU A 20 21.66 -8.65 1.65
N TRP A 21 21.51 -9.83 1.04
CA TRP A 21 21.09 -11.07 1.68
C TRP A 21 21.77 -11.34 3.02
N LYS A 22 23.09 -11.16 3.07
CA LYS A 22 23.88 -11.38 4.28
C LYS A 22 23.52 -10.43 5.42
N LYS A 23 22.97 -9.25 5.09
CA LYS A 23 22.62 -8.19 6.05
C LYS A 23 21.17 -8.24 6.49
N LEU A 24 20.32 -9.00 5.79
CA LEU A 24 18.92 -9.10 6.11
C LEU A 24 18.70 -9.61 7.54
N THR A 25 17.60 -9.23 8.12
CA THR A 25 17.20 -9.54 9.50
C THR A 25 15.73 -9.87 9.57
N LEU A 26 15.23 -10.23 10.73
CA LEU A 26 13.79 -10.44 10.90
C LEU A 26 12.95 -9.17 10.61
N ALA A 27 13.55 -7.98 10.62
CA ALA A 27 12.87 -6.73 10.26
C ALA A 27 12.69 -6.52 8.74
N ASP A 28 13.24 -7.39 7.92
CA ASP A 28 13.06 -7.36 6.46
C ASP A 28 11.86 -8.23 6.05
N ASP A 29 11.00 -7.71 5.17
CA ASP A 29 9.73 -8.33 4.77
C ASP A 29 9.90 -9.76 4.26
N PHE A 30 10.93 -10.02 3.46
CA PHE A 30 11.24 -11.35 2.94
C PHE A 30 11.59 -12.34 4.05
N ILE A 31 12.53 -11.99 4.94
CA ILE A 31 12.94 -12.85 6.06
C ILE A 31 11.77 -13.07 7.01
N PHE A 32 11.06 -11.97 7.35
CA PHE A 32 9.89 -12.05 8.23
C PHE A 32 8.84 -13.01 7.69
N SER A 33 8.42 -12.83 6.45
CA SER A 33 7.39 -13.67 5.83
C SER A 33 7.83 -15.16 5.73
N ARG A 34 9.12 -15.43 5.51
CA ARG A 34 9.66 -16.80 5.47
C ARG A 34 9.69 -17.46 6.85
N ILE A 35 10.12 -16.73 7.88
CA ILE A 35 10.12 -17.23 9.27
C ILE A 35 8.69 -17.47 9.76
N MET A 36 7.75 -16.57 9.42
CA MET A 36 6.34 -16.70 9.80
C MET A 36 5.61 -17.86 9.09
N GLN A 37 6.17 -18.48 8.06
CA GLN A 37 5.63 -19.73 7.51
C GLN A 37 5.75 -20.91 8.48
N ASN A 38 6.61 -20.82 9.50
CA ASN A 38 6.59 -21.78 10.58
C ASN A 38 5.35 -21.55 11.46
N THR A 39 4.40 -22.48 11.42
CA THR A 39 3.08 -22.38 12.07
C THR A 39 3.19 -22.14 13.57
N GLU A 40 4.12 -22.81 14.26
CA GLU A 40 4.31 -22.67 15.70
C GLU A 40 4.84 -21.28 16.05
N VAL A 41 5.83 -20.79 15.31
CA VAL A 41 6.40 -19.46 15.48
C VAL A 41 5.38 -18.39 15.17
N CYS A 42 4.66 -18.51 14.06
CA CYS A 42 3.63 -17.56 13.66
C CYS A 42 2.52 -17.46 14.71
N LYS A 43 2.04 -18.61 15.19
CA LYS A 43 1.06 -18.64 16.28
C LYS A 43 1.58 -17.96 17.55
N GLU A 44 2.83 -18.25 17.96
CA GLU A 44 3.42 -17.66 19.15
C GLU A 44 3.57 -16.13 19.01
N VAL A 45 3.96 -15.63 17.83
CA VAL A 45 4.00 -14.18 17.55
C VAL A 45 2.61 -13.56 17.64
N LEU A 46 1.59 -14.18 17.04
CA LEU A 46 0.22 -13.69 17.10
C LEU A 46 -0.32 -13.66 18.54
N GLU A 47 -0.14 -14.74 19.30
CA GLU A 47 -0.55 -14.80 20.71
C GLU A 47 0.19 -13.77 21.58
N LEU A 48 1.47 -13.53 21.28
CA LEU A 48 2.29 -12.53 21.96
C LEU A 48 1.76 -11.12 21.70
N LEU A 49 1.59 -10.74 20.42
CA LEU A 49 1.21 -9.39 20.03
C LEU A 49 -0.24 -9.07 20.43
N LEU A 50 -1.15 -10.01 20.24
CA LEU A 50 -2.57 -9.80 20.48
C LEU A 50 -3.00 -10.04 21.93
N LYS A 51 -2.16 -10.70 22.75
CA LYS A 51 -2.48 -11.12 24.12
C LYS A 51 -3.75 -12.00 24.20
N ILE A 52 -4.00 -12.80 23.17
CA ILE A 52 -5.12 -13.73 23.08
C ILE A 52 -4.61 -15.16 22.94
N LYS A 53 -5.48 -16.14 23.23
CA LYS A 53 -5.21 -17.53 22.91
C LYS A 53 -5.75 -17.89 21.54
N ILE A 54 -4.94 -18.59 20.77
CA ILE A 54 -5.25 -19.08 19.43
C ILE A 54 -5.20 -20.61 19.48
N SER A 55 -6.26 -21.28 19.04
CA SER A 55 -6.33 -22.74 19.11
C SER A 55 -5.35 -23.38 18.10
N HIS A 56 -5.71 -23.33 16.86
CA HIS A 56 -4.89 -23.79 15.73
C HIS A 56 -5.00 -22.81 14.58
N ILE A 57 -3.91 -22.60 13.86
CA ILE A 57 -3.90 -21.79 12.63
C ILE A 57 -3.67 -22.71 11.43
N LYS A 58 -4.25 -22.33 10.29
CA LYS A 58 -3.89 -22.90 9.00
C LYS A 58 -2.45 -22.49 8.65
N PHE A 59 -1.87 -23.14 7.66
CA PHE A 59 -0.53 -22.80 7.20
C PHE A 59 -0.46 -21.33 6.80
N PRO A 60 0.47 -20.53 7.37
CA PRO A 60 0.60 -19.11 7.05
C PRO A 60 1.00 -18.92 5.58
N VAL A 61 0.33 -18.01 4.90
CA VAL A 61 0.61 -17.67 3.50
C VAL A 61 1.47 -16.42 3.45
N ALA A 62 2.72 -16.59 3.07
CA ALA A 62 3.64 -15.47 2.85
C ALA A 62 3.32 -14.74 1.54
N GLN A 63 3.40 -13.41 1.56
CA GLN A 63 3.23 -12.55 0.39
C GLN A 63 1.94 -12.82 -0.41
N LYS A 64 0.82 -13.02 0.30
CA LYS A 64 -0.49 -13.24 -0.33
C LYS A 64 -0.91 -12.03 -1.13
N VAL A 65 -1.18 -12.23 -2.43
CA VAL A 65 -1.70 -11.18 -3.30
C VAL A 65 -3.22 -11.30 -3.37
N ILE A 66 -3.92 -10.23 -3.04
CA ILE A 66 -5.37 -10.11 -3.23
C ILE A 66 -5.62 -9.00 -4.26
N GLN A 67 -6.24 -9.36 -5.37
CA GLN A 67 -6.61 -8.44 -6.44
C GLN A 67 -7.97 -8.82 -6.99
N THR A 68 -8.96 -7.99 -6.75
CA THR A 68 -10.37 -8.26 -7.11
C THR A 68 -10.73 -7.82 -8.52
N LEU A 69 -10.15 -6.73 -9.01
CA LEU A 69 -10.38 -6.17 -10.34
C LEU A 69 -9.05 -5.80 -11.00
N LYS A 70 -8.93 -5.96 -12.33
CA LYS A 70 -7.71 -5.57 -13.09
C LYS A 70 -7.35 -4.08 -12.93
N ALA A 71 -8.34 -3.22 -12.73
CA ALA A 71 -8.16 -1.77 -12.57
C ALA A 71 -8.01 -1.33 -11.11
N SER A 72 -8.18 -2.22 -10.13
CA SER A 72 -8.00 -1.89 -8.72
C SER A 72 -6.55 -2.08 -8.27
N LYS A 73 -6.13 -1.26 -7.29
CA LYS A 73 -4.84 -1.49 -6.61
C LYS A 73 -4.94 -2.80 -5.83
N GLY A 74 -4.19 -3.83 -6.24
CA GLY A 74 -4.02 -5.05 -5.45
C GLY A 74 -3.29 -4.77 -4.14
N VAL A 75 -3.45 -5.65 -3.17
CA VAL A 75 -2.63 -5.67 -1.94
C VAL A 75 -1.74 -6.90 -1.93
N ARG A 76 -0.55 -6.76 -1.41
CA ARG A 76 0.34 -7.86 -1.06
C ARG A 76 0.49 -7.86 0.44
N ILE A 77 -0.06 -8.87 1.09
CA ILE A 77 -0.02 -9.07 2.53
C ILE A 77 1.26 -9.84 2.85
N ASP A 78 2.06 -9.34 3.78
CA ASP A 78 3.33 -9.99 4.13
C ASP A 78 3.10 -11.37 4.75
N VAL A 79 2.19 -11.48 5.70
CA VAL A 79 1.82 -12.75 6.33
C VAL A 79 0.31 -12.82 6.58
N TYR A 80 -0.39 -13.61 5.77
CA TYR A 80 -1.82 -13.91 5.95
C TYR A 80 -1.99 -15.22 6.71
N VAL A 81 -2.83 -15.20 7.74
CA VAL A 81 -3.12 -16.38 8.58
C VAL A 81 -4.62 -16.48 8.84
N GLN A 82 -5.14 -17.67 8.77
CA GLN A 82 -6.52 -17.97 9.16
C GLN A 82 -6.52 -18.98 10.31
N GLU A 83 -7.36 -18.77 11.32
CA GLU A 83 -7.60 -19.78 12.34
C GLU A 83 -8.30 -21.01 11.73
N ALA A 84 -8.07 -22.18 12.29
CA ALA A 84 -8.52 -23.43 11.68
C ALA A 84 -10.06 -23.52 11.53
N ASP A 85 -10.82 -22.94 12.46
CA ASP A 85 -12.28 -22.85 12.44
C ASP A 85 -12.82 -21.73 11.51
N GLY A 86 -11.95 -20.90 10.96
CA GLY A 86 -12.32 -19.80 10.07
C GLY A 86 -12.88 -18.56 10.77
N GLN A 87 -12.98 -18.56 12.11
CA GLN A 87 -13.58 -17.45 12.86
C GLN A 87 -12.69 -16.20 12.93
N ARG A 88 -11.37 -16.37 12.81
CA ARG A 88 -10.41 -15.27 12.89
C ARG A 88 -9.43 -15.30 11.72
N VAL A 89 -9.14 -14.10 11.21
CA VAL A 89 -8.15 -13.84 10.16
C VAL A 89 -7.13 -12.83 10.68
N PHE A 90 -5.87 -13.09 10.41
CA PHE A 90 -4.77 -12.25 10.84
C PHE A 90 -3.93 -11.83 9.63
N ASP A 91 -3.60 -10.56 9.60
CA ASP A 91 -2.69 -9.92 8.67
C ASP A 91 -1.55 -9.30 9.48
N ILE A 92 -0.31 -9.72 9.23
CA ILE A 92 0.87 -9.16 9.90
C ILE A 92 1.76 -8.52 8.84
N GLU A 93 1.95 -7.22 8.99
CA GLU A 93 2.73 -6.37 8.10
C GLU A 93 3.98 -5.84 8.80
N ILE A 94 5.13 -5.90 8.13
CA ILE A 94 6.35 -5.26 8.62
C ILE A 94 6.68 -4.05 7.74
N GLN A 95 6.80 -2.87 8.36
CA GLN A 95 6.97 -1.60 7.65
C GLN A 95 8.30 -0.95 8.01
N SER A 96 9.29 -1.12 7.12
CA SER A 96 10.62 -0.49 7.26
C SER A 96 10.59 1.01 6.93
N VAL A 97 9.72 1.42 5.99
CA VAL A 97 9.54 2.81 5.57
C VAL A 97 8.11 3.25 5.91
N ILE A 98 7.98 4.37 6.62
CA ILE A 98 6.69 4.97 6.98
C ILE A 98 6.34 6.06 5.96
N THR A 99 5.16 5.94 5.35
CA THR A 99 4.66 6.84 4.30
C THR A 99 3.64 7.86 4.81
N LYS A 100 3.21 7.76 6.07
CA LYS A 100 2.09 8.52 6.69
C LYS A 100 0.71 8.15 6.11
N GLU A 101 0.63 7.04 5.40
CA GLU A 101 -0.61 6.51 4.83
C GLU A 101 -1.08 5.22 5.53
N GLU A 102 -0.43 4.85 6.64
CA GLU A 102 -0.63 3.55 7.31
C GLU A 102 -2.08 3.34 7.73
N ALA A 103 -2.78 4.39 8.20
CA ALA A 103 -4.21 4.32 8.52
C ALA A 103 -5.08 4.03 7.28
N LEU A 104 -4.75 4.65 6.13
CA LEU A 104 -5.45 4.43 4.87
C LEU A 104 -5.15 3.04 4.31
N ARG A 105 -3.89 2.59 4.42
CA ARG A 105 -3.49 1.22 4.05
C ARG A 105 -4.25 0.20 4.86
N ALA A 106 -4.28 0.33 6.19
CA ALA A 106 -5.00 -0.59 7.06
C ALA A 106 -6.50 -0.66 6.74
N ARG A 107 -7.12 0.48 6.40
CA ARG A 107 -8.51 0.51 5.93
C ARG A 107 -8.69 -0.23 4.60
N TYR A 108 -7.78 -0.01 3.66
CA TYR A 108 -7.85 -0.64 2.34
C TYR A 108 -7.60 -2.16 2.44
N TYR A 109 -6.63 -2.59 3.25
CA TYR A 109 -6.34 -3.99 3.52
C TYR A 109 -7.54 -4.70 4.14
N GLN A 110 -8.22 -4.04 5.10
CA GLN A 110 -9.47 -4.55 5.67
C GLN A 110 -10.52 -4.86 4.59
N GLY A 111 -10.80 -3.90 3.71
CA GLY A 111 -11.77 -4.11 2.63
C GLY A 111 -11.37 -5.24 1.68
N MET A 112 -10.07 -5.42 1.41
CA MET A 112 -9.58 -6.52 0.57
C MET A 112 -9.70 -7.87 1.27
N LEU A 113 -9.44 -7.93 2.57
CA LEU A 113 -9.64 -9.13 3.38
C LEU A 113 -11.12 -9.52 3.47
N ASP A 114 -12.01 -8.56 3.63
CA ASP A 114 -13.45 -8.80 3.66
C ASP A 114 -13.96 -9.38 2.34
N LEU A 115 -13.50 -8.84 1.21
CA LEU A 115 -13.82 -9.34 -0.13
C LEU A 115 -13.26 -10.76 -0.39
N ASP A 116 -12.10 -11.08 0.18
CA ASP A 116 -11.47 -12.41 0.04
C ASP A 116 -12.14 -13.46 0.92
N ASN A 117 -12.74 -13.07 2.04
CA ASN A 117 -13.28 -13.98 3.04
C ASN A 117 -14.81 -14.11 3.02
N LEU A 118 -15.55 -13.22 2.34
CA LEU A 118 -17.01 -13.30 2.22
C LEU A 118 -17.42 -13.73 0.80
N LEU A 119 -17.97 -14.92 0.68
CA LEU A 119 -18.42 -15.45 -0.61
C LEU A 119 -19.73 -14.80 -1.06
N LYS A 120 -19.96 -14.79 -2.39
CA LYS A 120 -21.22 -14.31 -2.95
C LYS A 120 -22.41 -15.12 -2.43
N GLY A 121 -23.35 -14.43 -1.81
CA GLY A 121 -24.57 -15.02 -1.25
C GLY A 121 -24.48 -15.40 0.23
N SER A 122 -23.34 -15.19 0.85
CA SER A 122 -23.17 -15.31 2.30
C SER A 122 -23.77 -14.10 3.04
N ASP A 123 -24.18 -14.32 4.30
CA ASP A 123 -24.63 -13.26 5.18
C ASP A 123 -23.44 -12.49 5.78
N TYR A 124 -23.57 -11.19 6.04
CA TYR A 124 -22.51 -10.37 6.63
C TYR A 124 -22.04 -10.85 8.01
N VAL A 125 -22.88 -11.59 8.74
CA VAL A 125 -22.51 -12.19 10.02
C VAL A 125 -21.40 -13.24 9.90
N GLU A 126 -21.21 -13.80 8.71
CA GLU A 126 -20.17 -14.79 8.38
C GLU A 126 -18.79 -14.16 8.20
N LEU A 127 -18.68 -12.82 8.14
CA LEU A 127 -17.38 -12.16 8.15
C LEU A 127 -16.58 -12.57 9.39
N PRO A 128 -15.35 -13.05 9.22
CA PRO A 128 -14.49 -13.42 10.34
C PRO A 128 -14.07 -12.19 11.14
N GLN A 129 -13.69 -12.39 12.38
CA GLN A 129 -12.98 -11.35 13.12
C GLN A 129 -11.59 -11.15 12.50
N THR A 130 -11.27 -9.92 12.11
CA THR A 130 -10.03 -9.58 11.41
C THR A 130 -9.09 -8.80 12.30
N TYR A 131 -7.81 -9.18 12.30
CA TYR A 131 -6.73 -8.49 12.98
C TYR A 131 -5.70 -8.04 11.96
N ILE A 132 -5.46 -6.74 11.86
CA ILE A 132 -4.41 -6.17 11.00
C ILE A 132 -3.34 -5.58 11.93
N ILE A 133 -2.15 -6.15 11.87
CA ILE A 133 -1.03 -5.84 12.76
C ILE A 133 0.10 -5.25 11.93
N PHE A 134 0.47 -4.01 12.21
CA PHE A 134 1.62 -3.36 11.62
C PHE A 134 2.78 -3.31 12.60
N LEU A 135 3.93 -3.84 12.21
CA LEU A 135 5.21 -3.70 12.91
C LEU A 135 5.99 -2.56 12.22
N CYS A 136 5.82 -1.34 12.71
CA CYS A 136 6.38 -0.13 12.12
C CYS A 136 7.78 0.15 12.70
N MET A 137 8.83 0.12 11.87
CA MET A 137 10.21 0.34 12.33
C MET A 137 10.45 1.78 12.83
N ASN A 138 9.57 2.73 12.47
CA ASN A 138 9.52 4.11 12.94
C ASN A 138 8.08 4.48 13.32
N ASP A 139 7.88 5.66 13.92
CA ASP A 139 6.57 6.11 14.39
C ASP A 139 5.60 6.37 13.21
N PRO A 140 4.48 5.62 13.10
CA PRO A 140 3.53 5.79 12.01
C PRO A 140 2.66 7.05 12.11
N PHE A 141 2.50 7.64 13.33
CA PHE A 141 1.56 8.73 13.58
C PHE A 141 2.17 9.96 14.23
N ASP A 142 3.48 9.98 14.49
CA ASP A 142 4.23 11.08 15.14
C ASP A 142 3.72 11.44 16.55
N LEU A 143 3.06 10.52 17.24
CA LEU A 143 2.56 10.73 18.61
C LEU A 143 3.47 10.14 19.69
N ASN A 144 4.57 9.51 19.31
CA ASN A 144 5.57 8.89 20.19
C ASN A 144 5.00 7.82 21.14
N LEU A 145 3.87 7.19 20.80
CA LEU A 145 3.35 6.05 21.56
C LEU A 145 4.02 4.75 21.11
N PRO A 146 4.20 3.78 22.02
CA PRO A 146 4.77 2.47 21.67
C PRO A 146 3.81 1.57 20.89
N ILE A 147 2.50 1.73 21.12
CA ILE A 147 1.43 0.94 20.51
C ILE A 147 0.26 1.88 20.20
N TYR A 148 -0.34 1.72 19.03
CA TYR A 148 -1.55 2.42 18.62
C TYR A 148 -2.65 1.41 18.32
N GLU A 149 -3.78 1.55 19.00
CA GLU A 149 -4.99 0.76 18.78
C GLU A 149 -6.16 1.70 18.50
N PRO A 150 -6.49 1.99 17.23
CA PRO A 150 -7.65 2.80 16.89
C PRO A 150 -8.94 2.12 17.30
N HIS A 151 -9.82 2.85 18.01
CA HIS A 151 -11.13 2.39 18.41
C HIS A 151 -12.23 3.21 17.77
N SER A 152 -13.33 2.55 17.39
CA SER A 152 -14.55 3.20 16.91
C SER A 152 -15.66 3.09 17.96
N TYR A 153 -16.50 4.12 18.03
CA TYR A 153 -17.60 4.20 18.99
C TYR A 153 -18.91 4.61 18.29
N ILE A 154 -20.03 4.14 18.80
CA ILE A 154 -21.37 4.46 18.27
C ILE A 154 -21.81 5.86 18.71
N ASP A 155 -21.39 6.27 19.90
CA ASP A 155 -21.81 7.50 20.54
C ASP A 155 -20.66 8.51 20.71
N PRO A 156 -20.95 9.82 20.78
CA PRO A 156 -19.91 10.85 20.89
C PRO A 156 -19.18 10.87 22.22
N ASN A 157 -19.66 10.16 23.24
CA ASN A 157 -19.06 10.09 24.58
C ASN A 157 -18.15 8.87 24.75
N ASN A 158 -17.94 8.10 23.69
CA ASN A 158 -17.09 6.90 23.67
C ASN A 158 -17.48 5.83 24.71
N GLN A 159 -18.79 5.69 25.01
CA GLN A 159 -19.28 4.74 25.99
C GLN A 159 -19.68 3.40 25.37
N HIS A 160 -20.04 3.38 24.08
CA HIS A 160 -20.51 2.20 23.37
C HIS A 160 -19.58 1.89 22.19
N PRO A 161 -18.68 0.89 22.31
CA PRO A 161 -17.81 0.49 21.23
C PRO A 161 -18.61 0.06 19.99
N TYR A 162 -18.15 0.48 18.82
CA TYR A 162 -18.63 -0.03 17.55
C TYR A 162 -17.86 -1.30 17.18
N ASP A 163 -18.51 -2.45 17.43
CA ASP A 163 -17.90 -3.76 17.15
C ASP A 163 -18.29 -4.23 15.74
N ASP A 164 -17.41 -3.98 14.79
CA ASP A 164 -17.49 -4.45 13.41
C ASP A 164 -16.60 -5.70 13.16
N LYS A 165 -16.17 -6.36 14.22
CA LYS A 165 -15.22 -7.48 14.19
C LYS A 165 -13.86 -7.15 13.58
N THR A 166 -13.47 -5.86 13.51
CA THR A 166 -12.15 -5.46 13.01
C THR A 166 -11.26 -4.92 14.12
N LYS A 167 -9.98 -5.30 14.11
CA LYS A 167 -8.96 -4.75 15.00
C LYS A 167 -7.73 -4.38 14.20
N LYS A 168 -7.23 -3.17 14.44
CA LYS A 168 -6.00 -2.65 13.83
C LYS A 168 -5.04 -2.27 14.94
N ILE A 169 -3.80 -2.76 14.84
CA ILE A 169 -2.79 -2.51 15.87
C ILE A 169 -1.49 -2.12 15.16
N PHE A 170 -0.90 -1.01 15.60
CA PHE A 170 0.36 -0.53 15.05
C PHE A 170 1.39 -0.51 16.18
N TYR A 171 2.42 -1.32 16.07
CA TYR A 171 3.56 -1.34 16.98
C TYR A 171 4.62 -0.39 16.47
N ASN A 172 4.98 0.60 17.27
CA ASN A 172 6.08 1.51 17.01
C ASN A 172 7.39 0.88 17.54
N VAL A 173 8.08 0.16 16.69
CA VAL A 173 9.30 -0.56 17.05
C VAL A 173 10.40 0.39 17.56
N SER A 174 10.40 1.66 17.12
CA SER A 174 11.38 2.64 17.62
C SER A 174 11.18 3.00 19.09
N ARG A 175 9.99 2.75 19.63
CA ARG A 175 9.62 3.02 21.02
C ARG A 175 9.47 1.74 21.86
N TYR A 176 10.13 0.65 21.48
CA TYR A 176 10.05 -0.63 22.19
C TYR A 176 10.35 -0.51 23.69
N GLN A 177 11.18 0.46 24.08
CA GLN A 177 11.56 0.67 25.50
C GLN A 177 10.38 1.04 26.39
N ASP A 178 9.35 1.68 25.81
CA ASP A 178 8.17 2.18 26.53
C ASP A 178 7.04 1.14 26.58
N VAL A 179 7.24 -0.04 26.00
CA VAL A 179 6.29 -1.16 26.08
C VAL A 179 6.34 -1.77 27.47
N GLU A 180 5.18 -1.87 28.12
CA GLU A 180 5.05 -2.40 29.49
C GLU A 180 5.20 -3.93 29.54
N GLU A 181 4.66 -4.64 28.52
CA GLU A 181 4.69 -6.10 28.48
C GLU A 181 6.09 -6.60 28.09
N PRO A 182 6.79 -7.32 28.97
CA PRO A 182 8.21 -7.64 28.77
C PRO A 182 8.50 -8.49 27.54
N ARG A 183 7.62 -9.45 27.22
CA ARG A 183 7.84 -10.33 26.08
C ARG A 183 7.64 -9.59 24.74
N ILE A 184 6.67 -8.67 24.65
CA ILE A 184 6.47 -7.80 23.49
C ILE A 184 7.68 -6.86 23.35
N LYS A 185 8.11 -6.25 24.47
CA LYS A 185 9.30 -5.40 24.50
C LYS A 185 10.53 -6.11 23.96
N ASP A 186 10.81 -7.33 24.41
CA ASP A 186 11.93 -8.16 23.96
C ASP A 186 11.84 -8.47 22.45
N PHE A 187 10.64 -8.78 21.95
CA PHE A 187 10.43 -9.05 20.54
C PHE A 187 10.66 -7.80 19.67
N LEU A 188 10.09 -6.65 20.07
CA LEU A 188 10.30 -5.39 19.34
C LEU A 188 11.77 -4.91 19.44
N GLN A 189 12.42 -5.12 20.58
CA GLN A 189 13.86 -4.87 20.74
C GLN A 189 14.68 -5.71 19.77
N TYR A 190 14.35 -6.99 19.63
CA TYR A 190 15.03 -7.87 18.69
C TYR A 190 14.84 -7.40 17.23
N LEU A 191 13.63 -7.01 16.84
CA LEU A 191 13.38 -6.42 15.53
C LEU A 191 14.24 -5.17 15.29
N LYS A 192 14.36 -4.29 16.32
CA LYS A 192 15.12 -3.02 16.18
C LYS A 192 16.62 -3.23 16.17
N ASN A 193 17.14 -4.01 17.12
CA ASN A 193 18.57 -4.05 17.46
C ASN A 193 19.27 -5.33 17.00
N LYS A 194 18.52 -6.32 16.51
CA LYS A 194 19.04 -7.65 16.10
C LYS A 194 19.73 -8.42 17.23
N THR A 195 19.45 -8.06 18.48
CA THR A 195 20.06 -8.68 19.66
C THR A 195 19.02 -9.45 20.45
N PRO A 196 19.06 -10.78 20.44
CA PRO A 196 18.10 -11.59 21.19
C PRO A 196 18.35 -11.49 22.70
N THR A 197 17.26 -11.37 23.47
CA THR A 197 17.30 -11.18 24.93
C THR A 197 16.71 -12.34 25.72
N ASN A 198 15.86 -13.15 25.10
CA ASN A 198 15.19 -14.30 25.71
C ASN A 198 15.23 -15.54 24.80
N ASP A 199 14.71 -16.67 25.28
CA ASP A 199 14.72 -17.93 24.52
C ASP A 199 13.92 -17.86 23.22
N PHE A 200 12.81 -17.12 23.21
CA PHE A 200 12.00 -16.94 22.01
C PHE A 200 12.76 -16.16 20.94
N THR A 201 13.35 -15.02 21.29
CA THR A 201 14.13 -14.20 20.35
C THR A 201 15.41 -14.88 19.92
N ARG A 202 16.05 -15.70 20.78
CA ARG A 202 17.19 -16.57 20.39
C ARG A 202 16.79 -17.62 19.35
N ARG A 203 15.62 -18.22 19.52
CA ARG A 203 15.08 -19.17 18.54
C ARG A 203 14.81 -18.49 17.18
N LEU A 204 14.21 -17.29 17.19
CA LEU A 204 14.00 -16.51 15.96
C LEU A 204 15.33 -16.17 15.27
N ASP A 205 16.32 -15.72 16.04
CA ASP A 205 17.65 -15.39 15.52
C ASP A 205 18.34 -16.59 14.88
N HIS A 206 18.29 -17.75 15.54
CA HIS A 206 18.80 -19.00 14.98
C HIS A 206 18.12 -19.37 13.66
N MET A 207 16.80 -19.24 13.57
CA MET A 207 16.06 -19.54 12.34
C MET A 207 16.42 -18.57 11.21
N VAL A 208 16.64 -17.29 11.52
CA VAL A 208 17.12 -16.28 10.54
C VAL A 208 18.50 -16.65 10.02
N GLU A 209 19.43 -16.99 10.90
CA GLU A 209 20.78 -17.36 10.50
C GLU A 209 20.78 -18.70 9.73
N GLU A 210 20.00 -19.69 10.16
CA GLU A 210 19.83 -20.94 9.43
C GLU A 210 19.31 -20.72 8.02
N LEU A 211 18.25 -19.89 7.86
CA LEU A 211 17.69 -19.54 6.54
C LEU A 211 18.74 -18.95 5.61
N LYS A 212 19.66 -18.14 6.15
CA LYS A 212 20.75 -17.52 5.37
C LYS A 212 21.82 -18.52 4.91
N THR A 213 21.96 -19.66 5.57
CA THR A 213 22.92 -20.70 5.18
C THR A 213 22.37 -21.65 4.10
N ILE A 214 21.04 -21.68 3.92
CA ILE A 214 20.38 -22.58 2.98
C ILE A 214 20.37 -21.95 1.58
N GLU A 215 20.89 -22.65 0.59
CA GLU A 215 20.96 -22.18 -0.81
C GLU A 215 19.56 -21.83 -1.36
N VAL A 216 18.55 -22.61 -1.01
CA VAL A 216 17.16 -22.36 -1.41
C VAL A 216 16.65 -21.00 -0.89
N GLY A 217 17.02 -20.60 0.34
CA GLY A 217 16.64 -19.31 0.88
C GLY A 217 17.17 -18.13 0.05
N PHE A 218 18.42 -18.20 -0.39
CA PHE A 218 19.00 -17.20 -1.27
C PHE A 218 18.37 -17.21 -2.66
N THR A 219 18.11 -18.39 -3.24
CA THR A 219 17.47 -18.52 -4.57
C THR A 219 16.06 -17.92 -4.56
N ASP A 220 15.28 -18.21 -3.53
CA ASP A 220 13.94 -17.63 -3.34
C ASP A 220 13.98 -16.11 -3.18
N TYR A 221 14.97 -15.59 -2.45
CA TYR A 221 15.19 -14.15 -2.30
C TYR A 221 15.48 -13.49 -3.66
N ILE A 222 16.37 -14.06 -4.45
CA ILE A 222 16.68 -13.55 -5.80
C ILE A 222 15.42 -13.53 -6.66
N ALA A 223 14.63 -14.62 -6.67
CA ALA A 223 13.39 -14.70 -7.44
C ALA A 223 12.36 -13.64 -6.99
N ALA A 224 12.24 -13.41 -5.67
CA ALA A 224 11.37 -12.38 -5.13
C ALA A 224 11.81 -10.96 -5.56
N ARG A 225 13.12 -10.66 -5.50
CA ARG A 225 13.68 -9.37 -5.92
C ARG A 225 13.53 -9.12 -7.42
N GLN A 226 13.72 -10.15 -8.26
CA GLN A 226 13.48 -10.05 -9.70
C GLN A 226 12.02 -9.71 -10.00
N LYS A 227 11.09 -10.43 -9.36
CA LYS A 227 9.65 -10.18 -9.52
C LYS A 227 9.25 -8.77 -9.08
N GLU A 228 9.80 -8.28 -7.96
CA GLU A 228 9.56 -6.91 -7.49
C GLU A 228 10.09 -5.88 -8.49
N PHE A 229 11.31 -6.08 -8.99
CA PHE A 229 11.91 -5.23 -10.00
C PHE A 229 11.07 -5.16 -11.29
N ASP A 230 10.59 -6.31 -11.79
CA ASP A 230 9.74 -6.37 -12.97
C ASP A 230 8.40 -5.65 -12.75
N TRP A 231 7.80 -5.78 -11.58
CA TRP A 231 6.58 -5.07 -11.21
C TRP A 231 6.76 -3.54 -11.19
N LEU A 232 7.85 -3.07 -10.59
CA LEU A 232 8.16 -1.65 -10.54
C LEU A 232 8.40 -1.08 -11.95
N ARG A 233 9.09 -1.83 -12.80
CA ARG A 233 9.33 -1.47 -14.20
C ARG A 233 8.01 -1.37 -14.97
N GLN A 234 7.18 -2.41 -14.91
CA GLN A 234 5.87 -2.42 -15.57
C GLN A 234 4.96 -1.29 -15.08
N GLY A 235 4.94 -1.02 -13.78
CA GLY A 235 4.17 0.07 -13.21
C GLY A 235 4.63 1.45 -13.72
N LYS A 236 5.94 1.66 -13.84
CA LYS A 236 6.49 2.90 -14.42
C LYS A 236 6.15 3.06 -15.90
N GLU A 237 6.29 2.00 -16.69
CA GLU A 237 5.95 2.00 -18.11
C GLU A 237 4.47 2.30 -18.34
N GLN A 238 3.57 1.61 -17.62
CA GLN A 238 2.13 1.84 -17.70
C GLN A 238 1.74 3.25 -17.24
N GLY A 239 2.35 3.74 -16.16
CA GLY A 239 2.12 5.10 -15.67
C GLY A 239 2.60 6.16 -16.66
N PHE A 240 3.73 5.95 -17.31
CA PHE A 240 4.25 6.84 -18.35
C PHE A 240 3.33 6.87 -19.59
N GLU A 241 2.90 5.69 -20.08
CA GLU A 241 2.00 5.60 -21.23
C GLU A 241 0.63 6.27 -20.94
N ALA A 242 0.06 5.99 -19.78
CA ALA A 242 -1.21 6.60 -19.36
C ALA A 242 -1.08 8.14 -19.20
N GLY A 243 0.02 8.62 -18.62
CA GLY A 243 0.32 10.04 -18.50
C GLY A 243 0.50 10.73 -19.84
N LEU A 244 1.20 10.08 -20.78
CA LEU A 244 1.39 10.59 -22.13
C LEU A 244 0.06 10.69 -22.89
N GLN A 245 -0.77 9.65 -22.79
CA GLN A 245 -2.09 9.62 -23.46
C GLN A 245 -3.02 10.70 -22.91
N THR A 246 -3.07 10.86 -21.57
CA THR A 246 -3.86 11.89 -20.91
C THR A 246 -3.36 13.30 -21.28
N GLY A 247 -2.06 13.52 -21.25
CA GLY A 247 -1.45 14.80 -21.61
C GLY A 247 -1.68 15.18 -23.07
N LEU A 248 -1.61 14.21 -23.97
CA LEU A 248 -1.89 14.41 -25.41
C LEU A 248 -3.36 14.79 -25.62
N GLN A 249 -4.28 14.08 -25.00
CA GLN A 249 -5.71 14.34 -25.11
C GLN A 249 -6.07 15.73 -24.57
N GLN A 250 -5.58 16.10 -23.39
CA GLN A 250 -5.77 17.42 -22.79
C GLN A 250 -5.16 18.52 -23.65
N GLY A 251 -3.97 18.28 -24.22
CA GLY A 251 -3.32 19.25 -25.10
C GLY A 251 -4.10 19.49 -26.41
N ILE A 252 -4.67 18.43 -27.01
CA ILE A 252 -5.53 18.55 -28.18
C ILE A 252 -6.80 19.32 -27.85
N GLU A 253 -7.48 18.99 -26.74
CA GLU A 253 -8.72 19.64 -26.31
C GLU A 253 -8.51 21.13 -26.06
N GLN A 254 -7.47 21.48 -25.29
CA GLN A 254 -7.10 22.88 -25.04
C GLN A 254 -6.70 23.63 -26.32
N GLY A 255 -5.94 22.98 -27.21
CA GLY A 255 -5.55 23.56 -28.48
C GLY A 255 -6.73 23.83 -29.42
N LEU A 256 -7.72 22.93 -29.47
CA LEU A 256 -8.96 23.11 -30.22
C LEU A 256 -9.82 24.27 -29.64
N GLU A 257 -9.95 24.33 -28.32
CA GLU A 257 -10.71 25.38 -27.63
C GLU A 257 -10.08 26.76 -27.86
N GLN A 258 -8.77 26.87 -27.65
CA GLN A 258 -8.02 28.11 -27.91
C GLN A 258 -8.07 28.53 -29.37
N GLY A 259 -7.89 27.57 -30.30
CA GLY A 259 -7.96 27.84 -31.73
C GLY A 259 -9.36 28.30 -32.17
N ALA A 260 -10.42 27.66 -31.66
CA ALA A 260 -11.79 28.05 -31.92
C ALA A 260 -12.10 29.46 -31.37
N HIS A 261 -11.66 29.76 -30.13
CA HIS A 261 -11.83 31.07 -29.52
C HIS A 261 -11.10 32.16 -30.31
N GLN A 262 -9.85 31.93 -30.71
CA GLN A 262 -9.05 32.90 -31.50
C GLN A 262 -9.67 33.13 -32.87
N LYS A 263 -10.20 32.09 -33.50
CA LYS A 263 -10.90 32.18 -34.78
C LYS A 263 -12.22 32.98 -34.64
N ALA A 264 -12.94 32.77 -33.54
CA ALA A 264 -14.15 33.54 -33.24
C ALA A 264 -13.86 35.05 -33.06
N LEU A 265 -12.78 35.40 -32.35
CA LEU A 265 -12.32 36.81 -32.19
C LEU A 265 -11.94 37.43 -33.53
N GLU A 266 -11.17 36.72 -34.37
CA GLU A 266 -10.80 37.20 -35.71
C GLU A 266 -12.04 37.40 -36.59
N THR A 267 -12.97 36.49 -36.55
CA THR A 267 -14.25 36.60 -37.28
C THR A 267 -15.09 37.75 -36.78
N ALA A 268 -15.15 37.96 -35.45
CA ALA A 268 -15.86 39.10 -34.88
C ALA A 268 -15.27 40.46 -35.33
N LYS A 269 -13.95 40.63 -35.33
CA LYS A 269 -13.30 41.83 -35.84
C LYS A 269 -13.64 42.11 -37.31
N ASN A 270 -13.64 41.05 -38.15
CA ASN A 270 -13.98 41.19 -39.55
C ASN A 270 -15.45 41.61 -39.76
N LEU A 271 -16.39 41.02 -39.02
CA LEU A 271 -17.82 41.35 -39.10
C LEU A 271 -18.12 42.75 -38.58
N LEU A 272 -17.48 43.18 -37.51
CA LEU A 272 -17.57 44.57 -37.01
C LEU A 272 -17.07 45.57 -38.05
N SER A 273 -15.94 45.29 -38.71
CA SER A 273 -15.40 46.15 -39.76
C SER A 273 -16.28 46.24 -41.02
N MET A 274 -17.13 45.25 -41.24
CA MET A 274 -18.15 45.23 -42.29
C MET A 274 -19.42 45.98 -41.90
N GLY A 275 -19.52 46.54 -40.68
CA GLY A 275 -20.61 47.39 -40.23
C GLY A 275 -21.76 46.64 -39.56
N LEU A 276 -21.60 45.37 -39.16
CA LEU A 276 -22.62 44.63 -38.37
C LEU A 276 -22.65 45.14 -36.92
N SER A 277 -23.83 45.10 -36.28
CA SER A 277 -23.93 45.52 -34.87
C SER A 277 -23.27 44.48 -33.92
N PRO A 278 -22.80 44.92 -32.75
CA PRO A 278 -22.20 44.00 -31.76
C PRO A 278 -23.12 42.83 -31.38
N GLU A 279 -24.43 43.06 -31.33
CA GLU A 279 -25.39 42.00 -31.01
C GLU A 279 -25.49 40.92 -32.12
N GLN A 280 -25.45 41.38 -33.39
CA GLN A 280 -25.43 40.47 -34.54
C GLN A 280 -24.13 39.66 -34.60
N VAL A 281 -23.01 40.30 -34.27
CA VAL A 281 -21.70 39.63 -34.25
C VAL A 281 -21.61 38.64 -33.10
N ALA A 282 -22.09 38.99 -31.92
CA ALA A 282 -22.12 38.05 -30.77
C ALA A 282 -22.93 36.80 -31.07
N GLN A 283 -24.11 36.96 -31.72
CA GLN A 283 -24.97 35.86 -32.14
C GLN A 283 -24.32 34.96 -33.22
N GLY A 284 -23.53 35.55 -34.12
CA GLY A 284 -22.90 34.84 -35.22
C GLY A 284 -21.56 34.12 -34.82
N THR A 285 -20.87 34.64 -33.79
CA THR A 285 -19.56 34.12 -33.36
C THR A 285 -19.60 33.31 -32.08
N THR A 286 -20.73 33.24 -31.38
CA THR A 286 -20.91 32.63 -30.05
C THR A 286 -20.04 33.27 -28.97
N LEU A 287 -19.41 34.42 -29.22
CA LEU A 287 -18.67 35.18 -28.23
C LEU A 287 -19.63 35.94 -27.29
N PRO A 288 -19.26 36.14 -26.02
CA PRO A 288 -20.00 37.01 -25.11
C PRO A 288 -20.15 38.44 -25.71
N LEU A 289 -21.35 39.02 -25.57
CA LEU A 289 -21.60 40.35 -26.09
C LEU A 289 -20.65 41.42 -25.53
N GLU A 290 -20.27 41.29 -24.26
CA GLU A 290 -19.27 42.14 -23.58
C GLU A 290 -17.95 42.13 -24.31
N THR A 291 -17.43 40.97 -24.66
CA THR A 291 -16.17 40.81 -25.43
C THR A 291 -16.27 41.44 -26.83
N VAL A 292 -17.44 41.28 -27.48
CA VAL A 292 -17.64 41.91 -28.82
C VAL A 292 -17.74 43.43 -28.73
N CYS A 293 -18.36 43.98 -27.66
CA CYS A 293 -18.42 45.41 -27.42
C CYS A 293 -17.04 45.98 -27.15
N GLU A 294 -16.18 45.29 -26.40
CA GLU A 294 -14.77 45.68 -26.21
C GLU A 294 -14.01 45.75 -27.55
N LEU A 295 -14.14 44.69 -28.36
CA LEU A 295 -13.52 44.66 -29.70
C LEU A 295 -14.02 45.80 -30.62
N ALA A 296 -15.30 46.19 -30.50
CA ALA A 296 -15.85 47.30 -31.29
C ALA A 296 -15.32 48.66 -30.85
N GLN A 297 -14.87 48.84 -29.61
CA GLN A 297 -14.21 50.06 -29.13
C GLN A 297 -12.75 50.20 -29.56
N GLU A 298 -12.12 49.07 -29.94
CA GLU A 298 -10.72 49.02 -30.37
C GLU A 298 -10.57 49.22 -31.89
N LEU A 299 -11.65 49.21 -32.67
CA LEU A 299 -11.69 49.38 -34.12
C LEU A 299 -12.11 50.80 -34.51
#